data_2f1c6ef0cb0a2529d52ac8a2a3fbeefe
#
_entry.id   2f1c6ef0cb0a2529d52ac8a2a3fbeefe
#
_cell.length_a   1.000
_cell.length_b   1.000
_cell.length_c   1.000
_cell.angle_alpha   90.00
_cell.angle_beta   90.00
_cell.angle_gamma   90.00
#
_symmetry.space_group_name_H-M   'P 1'
#
loop_
_entity.id
_entity.type
_entity.pdbx_description
1 polymer ?
#
loop_
_entity_poly.entity_id
_entity_poly.type
_entity_poly.pdbx_seq_one_letter_code
_entity_poly.pdbx_strand_id
1 'polypeptide(L)'
;MKLAIIGAGNVGGALGASWAQKGHDVLFGVRDPTAEKAQALLRAIGGKASVGTVAETAASADIIVLSTPWPATETAIRSMGNIKGKIILDATNPLTRGPDGIALEIGHSISAGEKVQGWASGASVFKALNTNGFGNTGGAAADHANW
;
A
#
# COMPACT_ATOMS: atom_id res chain seq x y z
N MET A 1 -3.69 14.30 -9.65
CA MET A 1 -2.49 13.76 -8.99
C MET A 1 -2.45 12.26 -9.25
N LYS A 2 -1.30 11.73 -9.56
CA LYS A 2 -1.08 10.29 -9.71
C LYS A 2 -0.64 9.67 -8.39
N LEU A 3 -1.43 8.74 -7.89
CA LEU A 3 -1.19 8.04 -6.63
C LEU A 3 -0.93 6.57 -6.93
N ALA A 4 0.26 6.09 -6.62
CA ALA A 4 0.53 4.65 -6.64
C ALA A 4 0.17 4.05 -5.29
N ILE A 5 -0.65 3.03 -5.29
CA ILE A 5 -0.97 2.27 -4.08
C ILE A 5 -0.28 0.92 -4.21
N ILE A 6 0.72 0.70 -3.39
CA ILE A 6 1.44 -0.56 -3.33
C ILE A 6 0.78 -1.46 -2.30
N GLY A 7 0.08 -2.46 -2.80
CA GLY A 7 -0.76 -3.34 -2.00
C GLY A 7 -2.25 -3.08 -2.24
N ALA A 8 -2.92 -4.04 -2.83
CA ALA A 8 -4.33 -3.97 -3.20
C ALA A 8 -5.24 -4.71 -2.21
N GLY A 9 -4.85 -4.73 -0.94
CA GLY A 9 -5.64 -5.32 0.15
C GLY A 9 -6.76 -4.39 0.64
N ASN A 10 -7.27 -4.65 1.84
CA ASN A 10 -8.40 -3.90 2.39
C ASN A 10 -8.13 -2.40 2.50
N VAL A 11 -6.98 -2.02 3.06
CA VAL A 11 -6.61 -0.60 3.23
C VAL A 11 -6.35 0.06 1.89
N GLY A 12 -5.49 -0.54 1.07
CA GLY A 12 -5.14 0.00 -0.25
C GLY A 12 -6.35 0.09 -1.17
N GLY A 13 -7.19 -0.93 -1.19
CA GLY A 13 -8.43 -0.94 -1.98
C GLY A 13 -9.40 0.16 -1.57
N ALA A 14 -9.62 0.34 -0.27
CA ALA A 14 -10.51 1.37 0.27
C ALA A 14 -10.00 2.80 -0.03
N LEU A 15 -8.72 3.04 0.18
CA LEU A 15 -8.08 4.32 -0.14
C LEU A 15 -8.16 4.63 -1.63
N GLY A 16 -7.81 3.64 -2.46
CA GLY A 16 -7.83 3.80 -3.91
C GLY A 16 -9.22 4.09 -4.45
N ALA A 17 -10.24 3.38 -3.96
CA ALA A 17 -11.63 3.63 -4.34
C ALA A 17 -12.06 5.07 -3.97
N SER A 18 -11.75 5.51 -2.76
CA SER A 18 -12.08 6.85 -2.29
C SER A 18 -11.42 7.94 -3.15
N TRP A 19 -10.14 7.78 -3.44
CA TRP A 19 -9.39 8.77 -4.22
C TRP A 19 -9.76 8.77 -5.70
N ALA A 20 -10.02 7.61 -6.28
CA ALA A 20 -10.51 7.52 -7.67
C ALA A 20 -11.86 8.23 -7.83
N GLN A 21 -12.76 8.07 -6.87
CA GLN A 21 -14.05 8.79 -6.85
C GLN A 21 -13.88 10.29 -6.75
N LYS A 22 -12.81 10.76 -6.12
CA LYS A 22 -12.48 12.19 -6.03
C LYS A 22 -11.74 12.73 -7.26
N GLY A 23 -11.52 11.91 -8.27
CA GLY A 23 -10.93 12.30 -9.53
C GLY A 23 -9.42 12.18 -9.63
N HIS A 24 -8.75 11.56 -8.66
CA HIS A 24 -7.33 11.26 -8.76
C HIS A 24 -7.06 10.04 -9.64
N ASP A 25 -5.92 10.04 -10.32
CA ASP A 25 -5.45 8.86 -11.05
C ASP A 25 -4.80 7.88 -10.05
N VAL A 26 -5.44 6.74 -9.85
CA VAL A 26 -4.99 5.73 -8.90
C VAL A 26 -4.39 4.54 -9.64
N LEU A 27 -3.14 4.22 -9.31
CA LEU A 27 -2.42 3.09 -9.90
C LEU A 27 -2.12 2.07 -8.79
N PHE A 28 -2.69 0.88 -8.92
CA PHE A 28 -2.38 -0.20 -7.97
C PHE A 28 -1.14 -0.97 -8.45
N GLY A 29 -0.09 -0.93 -7.64
CA GLY A 29 1.09 -1.74 -7.84
C GLY A 29 0.94 -3.09 -7.15
N VAL A 30 0.91 -4.15 -7.93
CA VAL A 30 0.70 -5.52 -7.45
C VAL A 30 1.75 -6.46 -8.03
N ARG A 31 1.90 -7.63 -7.42
CA ARG A 31 2.87 -8.64 -7.90
C ARG A 31 2.49 -9.21 -9.26
N ASP A 32 1.20 -9.45 -9.47
CA ASP A 32 0.66 -9.95 -10.73
C ASP A 32 -0.53 -9.12 -11.18
N PRO A 33 -0.32 -8.14 -12.08
CA PRO A 33 -1.39 -7.30 -12.58
C PRO A 33 -2.48 -8.07 -13.34
N THR A 34 -2.17 -9.25 -13.83
CA THR A 34 -3.12 -10.09 -14.59
C THR A 34 -3.98 -10.96 -13.70
N ALA A 35 -3.68 -11.04 -12.40
CA ALA A 35 -4.45 -11.83 -11.45
C ALA A 35 -5.92 -11.40 -11.40
N GLU A 36 -6.83 -12.35 -11.29
CA GLU A 36 -8.27 -12.08 -11.23
C GLU A 36 -8.64 -11.11 -10.10
N LYS A 37 -7.97 -11.23 -8.96
CA LYS A 37 -8.18 -10.34 -7.82
C LYS A 37 -7.90 -8.87 -8.16
N ALA A 38 -6.81 -8.60 -8.88
CA ALA A 38 -6.44 -7.26 -9.31
C ALA A 38 -7.46 -6.71 -10.33
N GLN A 39 -7.88 -7.54 -11.27
CA GLN A 39 -8.88 -7.17 -12.27
C GLN A 39 -10.27 -6.95 -11.66
N ALA A 40 -10.65 -7.78 -10.68
CA ALA A 40 -11.89 -7.61 -9.93
C ALA A 40 -11.92 -6.28 -9.16
N LEU A 41 -10.81 -5.90 -8.57
CA LEU A 41 -10.68 -4.61 -7.88
C LEU A 41 -10.91 -3.44 -8.83
N LEU A 42 -10.34 -3.48 -10.03
CA LEU A 42 -10.55 -2.44 -11.04
C LEU A 42 -12.02 -2.35 -11.47
N ARG A 43 -12.66 -3.49 -11.69
CA ARG A 43 -14.09 -3.53 -12.04
C ARG A 43 -14.97 -2.93 -10.94
N ALA A 44 -14.62 -3.19 -9.68
CA ALA A 44 -15.36 -2.67 -8.53
C ALA A 44 -15.20 -1.16 -8.35
N ILE A 45 -13.99 -0.64 -8.57
CA ILE A 45 -13.69 0.79 -8.40
C ILE A 45 -14.16 1.60 -9.60
N GLY A 46 -13.88 1.14 -10.80
CA GLY A 46 -14.14 1.89 -12.02
C GLY A 46 -13.33 3.18 -12.12
N GLY A 47 -13.74 4.06 -13.03
CA GLY A 47 -13.19 5.41 -13.12
C GLY A 47 -11.71 5.47 -13.49
N LYS A 48 -10.93 6.24 -12.74
CA LYS A 48 -9.52 6.51 -13.01
C LYS A 48 -8.57 5.57 -12.28
N ALA A 49 -8.96 4.33 -12.10
CA ALA A 49 -8.09 3.32 -11.49
C ALA A 49 -7.45 2.44 -12.57
N SER A 50 -6.19 2.09 -12.36
CA SER A 50 -5.45 1.15 -13.20
C SER A 50 -4.58 0.24 -12.35
N VAL A 51 -4.06 -0.82 -12.95
CA VAL A 51 -3.21 -1.81 -12.30
C VAL A 51 -1.93 -1.98 -13.12
N GLY A 52 -0.82 -2.12 -12.44
CA GLY A 52 0.48 -2.40 -13.06
C GLY A 52 1.40 -3.11 -12.09
N THR A 53 2.62 -3.35 -12.51
CA THR A 53 3.65 -3.87 -11.61
C THR A 53 4.02 -2.82 -10.55
N VAL A 54 4.63 -3.26 -9.46
CA VAL A 54 5.10 -2.36 -8.41
C VAL A 54 6.09 -1.33 -8.97
N ALA A 55 7.02 -1.77 -9.80
CA ALA A 55 8.03 -0.87 -10.40
C ALA A 55 7.41 0.18 -11.33
N GLU A 56 6.52 -0.22 -12.22
CA GLU A 56 5.87 0.70 -13.17
C GLU A 56 5.02 1.75 -12.45
N THR A 57 4.23 1.33 -11.49
CA THR A 57 3.36 2.24 -10.75
C THR A 57 4.15 3.20 -9.88
N ALA A 58 5.18 2.72 -9.19
CA ALA A 58 6.04 3.58 -8.37
C ALA A 58 6.79 4.62 -9.23
N ALA A 59 7.25 4.24 -10.41
CA ALA A 59 7.98 5.14 -11.31
C ALA A 59 7.10 6.28 -11.82
N SER A 60 5.83 6.02 -12.10
CA SER A 60 4.91 7.00 -12.71
C SER A 60 4.16 7.88 -11.71
N ALA A 61 4.19 7.55 -10.43
CA ALA A 61 3.40 8.26 -9.42
C ALA A 61 4.08 9.52 -8.88
N ASP A 62 3.26 10.48 -8.48
CA ASP A 62 3.68 11.64 -7.70
C ASP A 62 3.89 11.27 -6.23
N ILE A 63 2.99 10.46 -5.69
CA ILE A 63 3.04 9.97 -4.32
C ILE A 63 2.80 8.47 -4.33
N ILE A 64 3.58 7.76 -3.55
CA ILE A 64 3.46 6.31 -3.33
C ILE A 64 2.80 6.08 -1.98
N VAL A 65 1.74 5.29 -1.94
CA VAL A 65 1.10 4.84 -0.71
C VAL A 65 1.44 3.38 -0.48
N LEU A 66 2.08 3.09 0.62
CA LEU A 66 2.51 1.75 0.99
C LEU A 66 1.48 1.13 1.94
N SER A 67 0.76 0.13 1.47
CA SER A 67 -0.33 -0.53 2.20
C SER A 67 -0.25 -2.05 2.14
N THR A 68 0.97 -2.56 2.07
CA THR A 68 1.24 -4.00 2.08
C THR A 68 1.11 -4.60 3.48
N PRO A 69 0.81 -5.91 3.61
CA PRO A 69 1.03 -6.62 4.85
C PRO A 69 2.50 -6.50 5.28
N TRP A 70 2.74 -6.39 6.58
CA TRP A 70 4.09 -6.15 7.10
C TRP A 70 5.14 -7.15 6.56
N PRO A 71 4.89 -8.47 6.51
CA PRO A 71 5.88 -9.42 5.98
C PRO A 71 6.26 -9.21 4.52
N ALA A 72 5.41 -8.56 3.73
CA ALA A 72 5.64 -8.30 2.32
C ALA A 72 6.24 -6.90 2.05
N THR A 73 6.36 -6.06 3.06
CA THR A 73 6.69 -4.64 2.92
C THR A 73 8.10 -4.42 2.36
N GLU A 74 9.10 -5.08 2.90
CA GLU A 74 10.48 -4.94 2.42
C GLU A 74 10.61 -5.36 0.96
N THR A 75 10.06 -6.51 0.58
CA THR A 75 10.07 -7.01 -0.79
C THR A 75 9.37 -6.05 -1.74
N ALA A 76 8.23 -5.51 -1.33
CA ALA A 76 7.49 -4.52 -2.12
C ALA A 76 8.32 -3.26 -2.36
N ILE A 77 8.97 -2.73 -1.34
CA ILE A 77 9.82 -1.55 -1.47
C ILE A 77 10.99 -1.82 -2.42
N ARG A 78 11.67 -2.95 -2.27
CA ARG A 78 12.77 -3.33 -3.16
C ARG A 78 12.32 -3.52 -4.61
N SER A 79 11.08 -3.91 -4.82
CA SER A 79 10.48 -4.07 -6.16
C SER A 79 10.12 -2.75 -6.84
N MET A 80 10.10 -1.64 -6.11
CA MET A 80 9.78 -0.32 -6.68
C MET A 80 10.87 0.22 -7.62
N GLY A 81 12.09 -0.26 -7.51
CA GLY A 81 13.21 0.24 -8.28
C GLY A 81 13.74 1.56 -7.74
N ASN A 82 14.05 2.51 -8.62
CA ASN A 82 14.58 3.82 -8.20
C ASN A 82 13.46 4.72 -7.69
N ILE A 83 13.45 4.93 -6.40
CA ILE A 83 12.49 5.78 -5.68
C ILE A 83 13.12 7.05 -5.10
N LYS A 84 14.32 7.39 -5.53
CA LYS A 84 15.01 8.60 -5.08
C LYS A 84 14.16 9.85 -5.35
N GLY A 85 13.97 10.65 -4.32
CA GLY A 85 13.16 11.87 -4.40
C GLY A 85 11.64 11.64 -4.36
N LYS A 86 11.18 10.40 -4.29
CA LYS A 86 9.76 10.09 -4.16
C LYS A 86 9.25 10.31 -2.73
N ILE A 87 7.98 10.60 -2.62
CA ILE A 87 7.27 10.67 -1.33
C ILE A 87 6.51 9.37 -1.13
N ILE A 88 6.71 8.76 0.03
CA ILE A 88 6.01 7.54 0.44
C ILE A 88 5.16 7.84 1.67
N LEU A 89 3.87 7.60 1.54
CA LEU A 89 2.96 7.57 2.68
C LEU A 89 2.87 6.13 3.17
N ASP A 90 3.41 5.88 4.34
CA ASP A 90 3.44 4.55 4.93
C ASP A 90 2.18 4.29 5.75
N ALA A 91 1.30 3.48 5.21
CA ALA A 91 0.09 2.99 5.86
C ALA A 91 0.22 1.55 6.38
N THR A 92 1.44 1.02 6.45
CA THR A 92 1.67 -0.33 6.96
C THR A 92 1.54 -0.39 8.48
N ASN A 93 1.29 -1.59 8.98
CA ASN A 93 1.22 -1.85 10.41
C ASN A 93 2.07 -3.10 10.72
N PRO A 94 3.07 -3.02 11.63
CA PRO A 94 3.98 -4.13 11.91
C PRO A 94 3.32 -5.22 12.77
N LEU A 95 2.14 -5.66 12.36
CA LEU A 95 1.40 -6.73 13.01
C LEU A 95 1.64 -8.05 12.26
N THR A 96 1.96 -9.08 13.00
CA THR A 96 2.05 -10.45 12.50
C THR A 96 1.07 -11.35 13.23
N ARG A 97 0.68 -12.42 12.56
CA ARG A 97 -0.12 -13.47 13.19
C ARG A 97 0.80 -14.52 13.82
N GLY A 98 0.72 -14.64 15.13
CA GLY A 98 1.38 -15.71 15.86
C GLY A 98 0.37 -16.76 16.37
N PRO A 99 0.86 -17.82 17.06
CA PRO A 99 0.01 -18.86 17.64
C PRO A 99 -1.05 -18.32 18.61
N ASP A 100 -0.74 -17.23 19.28
CA ASP A 100 -1.60 -16.58 20.30
C ASP A 100 -2.41 -15.41 19.74
N GLY A 101 -2.46 -15.23 18.41
CA GLY A 101 -3.20 -14.16 17.76
C GLY A 101 -2.31 -13.15 17.05
N ILE A 102 -2.71 -11.87 17.04
CA ILE A 102 -1.98 -10.78 16.40
C ILE A 102 -0.95 -10.22 17.37
N ALA A 103 0.30 -10.17 16.94
CA ALA A 103 1.41 -9.62 17.71
C ALA A 103 2.12 -8.50 16.96
N LEU A 104 2.73 -7.57 17.70
CA LEU A 104 3.61 -6.56 17.15
C LEU A 104 4.97 -7.20 16.82
N GLU A 105 5.37 -7.21 15.56
CA GLU A 105 6.62 -7.84 15.15
C GLU A 105 7.86 -7.04 15.57
N ILE A 106 7.72 -5.72 15.63
CA ILE A 106 8.83 -4.83 15.96
C ILE A 106 8.70 -4.35 17.39
N GLY A 107 9.71 -4.68 18.16
CA GLY A 107 9.80 -4.29 19.57
C GLY A 107 10.48 -2.94 19.80
N HIS A 108 11.19 -2.82 20.88
CA HIS A 108 11.51 -1.59 21.57
C HIS A 108 12.69 -0.76 21.01
N SER A 109 13.42 -1.22 19.99
CA SER A 109 14.67 -0.58 19.57
C SER A 109 14.57 0.19 18.25
N ILE A 110 13.73 -0.23 17.31
CA ILE A 110 13.54 0.41 16.01
C ILE A 110 12.05 0.46 15.67
N SER A 111 11.54 1.63 15.28
CA SER A 111 10.16 1.75 14.84
C SER A 111 9.96 1.17 13.44
N ALA A 112 8.72 0.80 13.11
CA ALA A 112 8.36 0.35 11.77
C ALA A 112 8.67 1.42 10.72
N GLY A 113 8.41 2.68 11.02
CA GLY A 113 8.72 3.81 10.14
C GLY A 113 10.21 3.94 9.85
N GLU A 114 11.06 3.75 10.85
CA GLU A 114 12.51 3.75 10.66
C GLU A 114 12.98 2.60 9.76
N LYS A 115 12.41 1.41 9.90
CA LYS A 115 12.70 0.29 9.00
C LYS A 115 12.28 0.58 7.58
N VAL A 116 11.08 1.09 7.38
CA VAL A 116 10.58 1.45 6.05
C VAL A 116 11.48 2.51 5.42
N GLN A 117 11.86 3.55 6.16
CA GLN A 117 12.78 4.58 5.68
C GLN A 117 14.15 3.98 5.29
N GLY A 118 14.64 3.01 6.05
CA GLY A 118 15.89 2.32 5.75
C GLY A 118 15.80 1.50 4.45
N TRP A 119 14.71 0.81 4.22
CA TRP A 119 14.48 0.06 2.98
C TRP A 119 14.23 0.99 1.78
N ALA A 120 13.57 2.13 2.01
CA ALA A 120 13.22 3.11 0.99
C ALA A 120 14.26 4.22 0.87
N SER A 121 15.54 3.86 0.80
CA SER A 121 16.65 4.80 0.74
C SER A 121 16.50 5.82 -0.41
N GLY A 122 16.64 7.08 -0.10
CA GLY A 122 16.49 8.19 -1.06
C GLY A 122 15.07 8.73 -1.21
N ALA A 123 14.05 8.03 -0.72
CA ALA A 123 12.68 8.53 -0.63
C ALA A 123 12.42 9.21 0.70
N SER A 124 11.40 10.06 0.75
CA SER A 124 10.90 10.66 1.99
C SER A 124 9.68 9.87 2.47
N VAL A 125 9.80 9.22 3.61
CA VAL A 125 8.75 8.38 4.18
C VAL A 125 8.02 9.11 5.30
N PHE A 126 6.69 9.15 5.20
CA PHE A 126 5.81 9.73 6.19
C PHE A 126 4.85 8.66 6.69
N LYS A 127 4.84 8.39 7.98
CA LYS A 127 3.87 7.48 8.60
C LYS A 127 2.49 8.13 8.61
N ALA A 128 1.50 7.46 8.05
CA ALA A 128 0.15 7.99 7.94
C ALA A 128 -0.88 6.86 7.94
N LEU A 129 -2.10 7.18 8.34
CA LEU A 129 -3.28 6.33 8.18
C LEU A 129 -3.31 5.04 9.02
N ASN A 130 -2.25 4.74 9.75
CA ASN A 130 -2.19 3.52 10.56
C ASN A 130 -2.99 3.59 11.87
N THR A 131 -3.38 4.79 12.29
CA THR A 131 -4.25 4.99 13.46
C THR A 131 -5.73 4.91 13.12
N ASN A 132 -6.08 4.95 11.84
CA ASN A 132 -7.43 4.76 11.35
C ASN A 132 -7.64 3.29 11.03
N GLY A 133 -8.62 2.65 11.66
CA GLY A 133 -9.07 1.34 11.18
C GLY A 133 -9.51 1.46 9.71
N PHE A 134 -9.28 0.43 8.91
CA PHE A 134 -9.63 0.50 7.50
C PHE A 134 -11.13 0.77 7.24
N GLY A 135 -12.00 0.48 8.20
CA GLY A 135 -13.40 0.86 8.16
C GLY A 135 -13.63 2.37 8.09
N ASN A 136 -12.68 3.17 8.56
CA ASN A 136 -12.73 4.63 8.51
C ASN A 136 -12.11 5.21 7.23
N THR A 137 -11.44 4.41 6.42
CA THR A 137 -10.72 4.88 5.24
C THR A 137 -11.51 4.83 3.94
N GLY A 138 -12.70 4.26 3.95
CA GLY A 138 -13.50 4.20 2.73
C GLY A 138 -14.79 3.41 2.79
N GLY A 139 -15.17 2.93 3.95
CA GLY A 139 -16.46 2.28 4.16
C GLY A 139 -16.66 0.93 3.43
N ALA A 140 -15.61 0.34 2.93
CA ALA A 140 -15.69 -0.98 2.32
C ALA A 140 -15.75 -2.06 3.40
N ALA A 141 -16.72 -2.93 3.30
CA ALA A 141 -16.80 -4.11 4.16
C ALA A 141 -15.53 -4.95 3.99
N ALA A 142 -14.97 -5.32 5.12
CA ALA A 142 -13.77 -6.11 5.15
C ALA A 142 -14.02 -7.53 4.68
N ASP A 143 -13.49 -7.87 3.55
CA ASP A 143 -13.06 -9.24 3.34
C ASP A 143 -11.55 -9.30 3.58
N HIS A 144 -11.10 -10.29 4.31
CA HIS A 144 -9.67 -10.48 4.63
C HIS A 144 -8.90 -10.83 3.35
N ALA A 145 -8.80 -9.84 2.50
CA ALA A 145 -8.13 -10.00 1.24
C ALA A 145 -6.63 -10.06 1.47
N ASN A 146 -6.03 -11.16 1.15
CA ASN A 146 -4.60 -11.25 1.03
C ASN A 146 -4.13 -10.38 -0.12
N TRP A 147 -3.15 -9.61 0.17
CA TRP A 147 -2.42 -8.80 -0.80
C TRP A 147 -1.81 -9.66 -1.89
#